data_f16ab42fc42c4673c398cae184190835
#
_entry.id   f16ab42fc42c4673c398cae184190835
#
_cell.length_a   1.000
_cell.length_b   1.000
_cell.length_c   1.000
_cell.angle_alpha   90.00
_cell.angle_beta   90.00
_cell.angle_gamma   90.00
#
_symmetry.space_group_name_H-M   'P 1'
#
loop_
_entity.id
_entity.type
_entity.pdbx_description
1 polymer ?
#
loop_
_entity_poly.entity_id
_entity_poly.type
_entity_poly.pdbx_seq_one_letter_code
_entity_poly.pdbx_strand_id
1 'polypeptide(L)'
;MKCCGLLLSLTLCAGCATTCVRETPRAVRLGTARVETTALVEALRTQVKGTRVQALNGAWRDQVFQAQCVLKGDGETLTVVFLAPQMRLVTIAVTKPHAIRCERAPRIPSAFEPEYALVDLAFVNLETATLRRAVGTALTIDDDGAARRIFTPSGEPVAEVLRQPDGTIRFRNLLHGYSYTLKQVDG
;
A
#
# COMPACT_ATOMS: atom_id res chain seq x y z
N MET A 1 48.00 -41.83 5.47
CA MET A 1 47.30 -40.69 6.09
C MET A 1 46.52 -39.99 4.98
N LYS A 2 45.16 -40.17 4.93
CA LYS A 2 44.31 -39.57 3.91
C LYS A 2 43.53 -38.43 4.58
N CYS A 3 43.85 -37.19 4.21
CA CYS A 3 43.07 -36.02 4.62
C CYS A 3 41.82 -35.93 3.79
N CYS A 4 40.69 -36.17 4.42
CA CYS A 4 39.36 -36.01 3.84
C CYS A 4 38.98 -34.54 4.06
N GLY A 5 39.04 -33.73 2.99
CA GLY A 5 38.54 -32.34 2.98
C GLY A 5 37.04 -32.32 2.94
N LEU A 6 36.40 -31.89 4.02
CA LEU A 6 34.97 -31.68 4.10
C LEU A 6 34.65 -30.32 3.44
N LEU A 7 34.20 -30.34 2.19
CA LEU A 7 33.63 -29.18 1.51
C LEU A 7 32.24 -28.90 2.09
N LEU A 8 32.17 -27.90 2.98
CA LEU A 8 30.92 -27.36 3.49
C LEU A 8 30.25 -26.56 2.37
N SER A 9 29.33 -27.17 1.69
CA SER A 9 28.47 -26.56 0.68
C SER A 9 27.50 -25.58 1.37
N LEU A 10 27.82 -24.28 1.43
CA LEU A 10 26.87 -23.24 1.84
C LEU A 10 25.82 -23.11 0.74
N THR A 11 24.72 -23.83 0.87
CA THR A 11 23.50 -23.56 0.11
C THR A 11 22.92 -22.24 0.61
N LEU A 12 23.24 -21.14 -0.09
CA LEU A 12 22.50 -19.89 0.02
C LEU A 12 21.07 -20.18 -0.44
N CYS A 13 20.16 -20.40 0.50
CA CYS A 13 18.74 -20.34 0.22
C CYS A 13 18.38 -18.88 -0.12
N ALA A 14 18.54 -18.52 -1.38
CA ALA A 14 17.93 -17.33 -1.95
C ALA A 14 16.41 -17.53 -1.80
N GLY A 15 15.83 -16.90 -0.77
CA GLY A 15 14.39 -16.92 -0.57
C GLY A 15 13.70 -16.38 -1.82
N CYS A 16 13.08 -17.24 -2.60
CA CYS A 16 12.39 -16.86 -3.82
C CYS A 16 11.26 -15.90 -3.48
N ALA A 17 11.37 -14.66 -3.93
CA ALA A 17 10.26 -13.72 -3.88
C ALA A 17 9.08 -14.30 -4.68
N THR A 18 7.88 -14.21 -4.12
CA THR A 18 6.68 -14.65 -4.83
C THR A 18 6.18 -13.49 -5.67
N THR A 19 6.01 -13.73 -6.97
CA THR A 19 5.46 -12.74 -7.91
C THR A 19 4.03 -13.09 -8.24
N CYS A 20 3.13 -12.12 -8.21
CA CYS A 20 1.81 -12.20 -8.81
C CYS A 20 1.65 -11.12 -9.88
N VAL A 21 0.98 -11.46 -10.97
CA VAL A 21 0.64 -10.52 -12.05
C VAL A 21 -0.87 -10.57 -12.26
N ARG A 22 -1.49 -9.41 -12.40
CA ARG A 22 -2.91 -9.24 -12.70
C ARG A 22 -3.08 -8.21 -13.80
N GLU A 23 -3.75 -8.56 -14.85
CA GLU A 23 -4.03 -7.65 -15.96
C GLU A 23 -5.03 -6.57 -15.58
N THR A 24 -5.92 -6.88 -14.65
CA THR A 24 -6.92 -5.93 -14.13
C THR A 24 -6.94 -6.01 -12.60
N PRO A 25 -6.97 -4.86 -11.91
CA PRO A 25 -7.12 -4.81 -10.47
C PRO A 25 -8.42 -5.48 -10.02
N ARG A 26 -8.37 -6.20 -8.91
CA ARG A 26 -9.55 -6.82 -8.33
C ARG A 26 -10.33 -5.80 -7.50
N ALA A 27 -11.66 -5.91 -7.50
CA ALA A 27 -12.48 -5.21 -6.54
C ALA A 27 -12.12 -5.63 -5.11
N VAL A 28 -12.11 -4.68 -4.19
CA VAL A 28 -11.93 -4.94 -2.76
C VAL A 28 -13.25 -4.85 -2.03
N ARG A 29 -13.37 -5.61 -0.94
CA ARG A 29 -14.52 -5.50 -0.04
C ARG A 29 -14.13 -4.67 1.18
N LEU A 30 -14.85 -3.58 1.40
CA LEU A 30 -14.69 -2.68 2.53
C LEU A 30 -16.00 -2.67 3.34
N GLY A 31 -16.07 -3.52 4.38
CA GLY A 31 -17.32 -3.78 5.09
C GLY A 31 -18.37 -4.36 4.16
N THR A 32 -19.52 -3.69 4.09
CA THR A 32 -20.64 -4.04 3.18
C THR A 32 -20.43 -3.55 1.75
N ALA A 33 -19.49 -2.62 1.52
CA ALA A 33 -19.24 -2.04 0.20
C ALA A 33 -18.29 -2.90 -0.64
N ARG A 34 -18.58 -2.98 -1.94
CA ARG A 34 -17.66 -3.50 -2.96
C ARG A 34 -17.12 -2.32 -3.77
N VAL A 35 -15.81 -2.13 -3.74
CA VAL A 35 -15.13 -1.02 -4.40
C VAL A 35 -14.36 -1.54 -5.61
N GLU A 36 -14.72 -1.07 -6.79
CA GLU A 36 -13.96 -1.33 -8.01
C GLU A 36 -12.68 -0.49 -7.99
N THR A 37 -11.51 -1.15 -7.97
CA THR A 37 -10.25 -0.48 -7.69
C THR A 37 -9.60 0.14 -8.91
N THR A 38 -10.05 -0.19 -10.12
CA THR A 38 -9.45 0.28 -11.38
C THR A 38 -9.34 1.80 -11.44
N ALA A 39 -10.43 2.53 -11.14
CA ALA A 39 -10.42 4.00 -11.17
C ALA A 39 -9.54 4.61 -10.07
N LEU A 40 -9.48 4.00 -8.88
CA LEU A 40 -8.59 4.43 -7.79
C LEU A 40 -7.12 4.24 -8.14
N VAL A 41 -6.78 3.08 -8.69
CA VAL A 41 -5.41 2.73 -9.10
C VAL A 41 -4.94 3.64 -10.24
N GLU A 42 -5.81 3.92 -11.20
CA GLU A 42 -5.54 4.84 -12.31
C GLU A 42 -5.33 6.27 -11.81
N ALA A 43 -6.21 6.76 -10.93
CA ALA A 43 -6.08 8.07 -10.34
C ALA A 43 -4.77 8.21 -9.54
N LEU A 44 -4.42 7.19 -8.75
CA LEU A 44 -3.18 7.17 -7.97
C LEU A 44 -1.95 7.19 -8.90
N ARG A 45 -1.95 6.36 -9.96
CA ARG A 45 -0.89 6.29 -10.95
C ARG A 45 -0.68 7.63 -11.67
N THR A 46 -1.76 8.32 -12.05
CA THR A 46 -1.70 9.59 -12.76
C THR A 46 -1.34 10.78 -11.88
N GLN A 47 -1.74 10.75 -10.61
CA GLN A 47 -1.52 11.87 -9.69
C GLN A 47 -0.13 11.82 -9.03
N VAL A 48 0.43 10.64 -8.79
CA VAL A 48 1.78 10.52 -8.22
C VAL A 48 2.80 10.85 -9.30
N LYS A 49 3.57 11.92 -9.09
CA LYS A 49 4.67 12.35 -9.95
C LYS A 49 5.97 12.40 -9.14
N GLY A 50 7.06 11.98 -9.78
CA GLY A 50 8.37 11.94 -9.13
C GLY A 50 8.48 10.81 -8.09
N THR A 51 9.38 11.00 -7.13
CA THR A 51 9.63 10.04 -6.06
C THR A 51 9.28 10.67 -4.72
N ARG A 52 8.54 9.95 -3.90
CA ARG A 52 8.24 10.31 -2.51
C ARG A 52 8.70 9.18 -1.60
N VAL A 53 9.47 9.50 -0.58
CA VAL A 53 9.90 8.57 0.45
C VAL A 53 9.23 8.95 1.75
N GLN A 54 8.54 8.02 2.36
CA GLN A 54 7.79 8.24 3.59
C GLN A 54 8.21 7.21 4.63
N ALA A 55 8.57 7.66 5.82
CA ALA A 55 8.71 6.79 6.97
C ALA A 55 7.30 6.32 7.39
N LEU A 56 7.14 5.02 7.54
CA LEU A 56 5.90 4.37 7.92
C LEU A 56 6.09 3.67 9.26
N ASN A 57 5.36 4.11 10.28
CA ASN A 57 5.31 3.46 11.58
C ASN A 57 3.88 3.02 11.84
N GLY A 58 3.68 1.74 12.05
CA GLY A 58 2.34 1.19 12.14
C GLY A 58 2.16 0.17 13.24
N ALA A 59 0.90 -0.15 13.50
CA ALA A 59 0.48 -1.18 14.41
C ALA A 59 -0.66 -1.99 13.80
N TRP A 60 -0.59 -3.29 13.97
CA TRP A 60 -1.66 -4.20 13.64
C TRP A 60 -1.79 -5.22 14.77
N ARG A 61 -2.94 -5.21 15.43
CA ARG A 61 -3.14 -5.92 16.70
C ARG A 61 -2.04 -5.49 17.69
N ASP A 62 -1.33 -6.44 18.28
CA ASP A 62 -0.25 -6.19 19.26
C ASP A 62 1.15 -6.05 18.61
N GLN A 63 1.21 -6.05 17.28
CA GLN A 63 2.48 -5.96 16.54
C GLN A 63 2.72 -4.54 16.05
N VAL A 64 3.87 -3.98 16.41
CA VAL A 64 4.37 -2.71 15.89
C VAL A 64 5.35 -2.98 14.76
N PHE A 65 5.26 -2.24 13.67
CA PHE A 65 6.17 -2.37 12.54
C PHE A 65 6.67 -1.01 12.06
N GLN A 66 7.89 -1.00 11.57
CA GLN A 66 8.53 0.15 10.95
C GLN A 66 8.95 -0.20 9.54
N ALA A 67 8.68 0.69 8.62
CA ALA A 67 9.02 0.52 7.21
C ALA A 67 9.25 1.88 6.56
N GLN A 68 9.76 1.87 5.34
CA GLN A 68 9.66 3.01 4.42
C GLN A 68 8.68 2.63 3.31
N CYS A 69 7.85 3.59 2.93
CA CYS A 69 7.02 3.50 1.74
C CYS A 69 7.59 4.45 0.70
N VAL A 70 8.04 3.88 -0.42
CA VAL A 70 8.54 4.65 -1.56
C VAL A 70 7.48 4.59 -2.66
N LEU A 71 6.98 5.76 -3.04
CA LEU A 71 6.11 5.91 -4.21
C LEU A 71 6.91 6.59 -5.32
N LYS A 72 6.95 5.98 -6.49
CA LYS A 72 7.58 6.55 -7.68
C LYS A 72 6.60 6.49 -8.84
N GLY A 73 6.30 7.64 -9.44
CA GLY A 73 5.41 7.75 -10.58
C GLY A 73 5.92 8.70 -11.64
N ASP A 74 5.59 8.42 -12.90
CA ASP A 74 5.87 9.25 -14.07
C ASP A 74 4.60 9.58 -14.88
N GLY A 75 3.44 9.08 -14.42
CA GLY A 75 2.14 9.17 -15.09
C GLY A 75 1.82 8.00 -16.01
N GLU A 76 2.79 7.17 -16.37
CA GLU A 76 2.61 5.94 -17.14
C GLU A 76 2.71 4.71 -16.22
N THR A 77 3.59 4.78 -15.23
CA THR A 77 3.86 3.73 -14.27
C THR A 77 3.82 4.29 -12.86
N LEU A 78 3.26 3.53 -11.93
CA LEU A 78 3.39 3.76 -10.50
C LEU A 78 4.10 2.56 -9.88
N THR A 79 5.18 2.83 -9.15
CA THR A 79 5.87 1.82 -8.34
C THR A 79 5.72 2.19 -6.87
N VAL A 80 5.25 1.24 -6.08
CA VAL A 80 5.17 1.33 -4.62
C VAL A 80 6.09 0.28 -4.03
N VAL A 81 6.99 0.69 -3.16
CA VAL A 81 7.92 -0.24 -2.48
C VAL A 81 7.81 -0.06 -0.98
N PHE A 82 7.57 -1.15 -0.28
CA PHE A 82 7.66 -1.19 1.18
C PHE A 82 8.98 -1.84 1.59
N LEU A 83 9.77 -1.11 2.37
CA LEU A 83 11.10 -1.50 2.81
C LEU A 83 11.12 -1.57 4.34
N ALA A 84 11.50 -2.70 4.91
CA ALA A 84 11.97 -2.77 6.30
C ALA A 84 13.49 -2.54 6.33
N PRO A 85 14.10 -2.30 7.50
CA PRO A 85 15.55 -2.27 7.61
C PRO A 85 16.17 -3.51 6.96
N GLN A 86 17.09 -3.28 6.01
CA GLN A 86 17.86 -4.29 5.28
C GLN A 86 17.07 -5.20 4.33
N MET A 87 15.77 -4.99 4.10
CA MET A 87 15.03 -5.83 3.15
C MET A 87 13.83 -5.15 2.50
N ARG A 88 13.60 -5.56 1.26
CA ARG A 88 12.37 -5.24 0.52
C ARG A 88 11.27 -6.19 0.97
N LEU A 89 10.15 -5.64 1.42
CA LEU A 89 8.98 -6.41 1.84
C LEU A 89 8.05 -6.71 0.67
N VAL A 90 7.66 -5.65 -0.03
CA VAL A 90 6.70 -5.71 -1.15
C VAL A 90 7.10 -4.68 -2.19
N THR A 91 6.98 -5.04 -3.46
CA THR A 91 6.98 -4.11 -4.58
C THR A 91 5.68 -4.29 -5.35
N ILE A 92 4.97 -3.20 -5.57
CA ILE A 92 3.76 -3.16 -6.41
C ILE A 92 4.07 -2.23 -7.57
N ALA A 93 4.01 -2.72 -8.79
CA ALA A 93 4.10 -1.93 -10.00
C ALA A 93 2.75 -1.91 -10.71
N VAL A 94 2.27 -0.72 -11.02
CA VAL A 94 1.05 -0.49 -11.80
C VAL A 94 1.46 0.12 -13.14
N THR A 95 1.05 -0.50 -14.23
CA THR A 95 1.32 -0.03 -15.59
C THR A 95 0.02 0.13 -16.37
N LYS A 96 0.06 0.86 -17.48
CA LYS A 96 -1.07 0.92 -18.41
C LYS A 96 -1.32 -0.47 -19.07
N PRO A 97 -2.58 -0.81 -19.36
CA PRO A 97 -3.81 -0.07 -19.10
C PRO A 97 -4.27 -0.14 -17.63
N HIS A 98 -3.83 -1.05 -16.78
CA HIS A 98 -4.14 -1.16 -15.35
C HIS A 98 -3.48 -2.40 -14.73
N ALA A 99 -2.49 -2.99 -15.39
CA ALA A 99 -1.85 -4.21 -14.90
C ALA A 99 -1.12 -3.97 -13.58
N ILE A 100 -1.30 -4.87 -12.62
CA ILE A 100 -0.61 -4.89 -11.33
C ILE A 100 0.36 -6.06 -11.33
N ARG A 101 1.64 -5.75 -11.10
CA ARG A 101 2.66 -6.73 -10.75
C ARG A 101 3.03 -6.55 -9.28
N CYS A 102 2.95 -7.60 -8.50
CA CYS A 102 3.32 -7.58 -7.09
C CYS A 102 4.39 -8.62 -6.82
N GLU A 103 5.49 -8.18 -6.24
CA GLU A 103 6.58 -9.02 -5.72
C GLU A 103 6.60 -8.88 -4.21
N ARG A 104 6.63 -9.99 -3.48
CA ARG A 104 6.62 -10.00 -2.02
C ARG A 104 7.69 -10.92 -1.45
N ALA A 105 8.27 -10.50 -0.33
CA ALA A 105 9.18 -11.35 0.43
C ALA A 105 8.44 -12.58 0.99
N PRO A 106 9.12 -13.71 1.19
CA PRO A 106 8.49 -14.95 1.67
C PRO A 106 7.74 -14.81 2.99
N ARG A 107 8.16 -13.88 3.85
CA ARG A 107 7.49 -13.60 5.14
C ARG A 107 6.17 -12.83 5.04
N ILE A 108 5.89 -12.23 3.89
CA ILE A 108 4.60 -11.57 3.66
C ILE A 108 3.56 -12.64 3.39
N PRO A 109 2.45 -12.66 4.13
CA PRO A 109 1.42 -13.69 4.01
C PRO A 109 0.93 -13.87 2.57
N SER A 110 0.61 -15.11 2.20
CA SER A 110 0.07 -15.41 0.87
C SER A 110 -1.27 -14.73 0.61
N ALA A 111 -2.01 -14.41 1.65
CA ALA A 111 -3.27 -13.66 1.59
C ALA A 111 -3.09 -12.15 1.37
N PHE A 112 -1.85 -11.64 1.29
CA PHE A 112 -1.63 -10.23 0.97
C PHE A 112 -2.13 -9.93 -0.44
N GLU A 113 -3.08 -9.02 -0.55
CA GLU A 113 -3.63 -8.51 -1.81
C GLU A 113 -3.18 -7.06 -2.02
N PRO A 114 -2.42 -6.78 -3.11
CA PRO A 114 -1.86 -5.45 -3.36
C PRO A 114 -2.93 -4.36 -3.54
N GLU A 115 -4.13 -4.72 -3.95
CA GLU A 115 -5.23 -3.78 -4.14
C GLU A 115 -5.62 -3.08 -2.83
N TYR A 116 -5.62 -3.75 -1.69
CA TYR A 116 -5.91 -3.10 -0.40
C TYR A 116 -4.87 -2.03 -0.07
N ALA A 117 -3.57 -2.34 -0.28
CA ALA A 117 -2.52 -1.36 -0.07
C ALA A 117 -2.63 -0.15 -1.02
N LEU A 118 -3.01 -0.38 -2.27
CA LEU A 118 -3.23 0.70 -3.24
C LEU A 118 -4.46 1.54 -2.88
N VAL A 119 -5.52 0.94 -2.36
CA VAL A 119 -6.71 1.66 -1.88
C VAL A 119 -6.37 2.54 -0.67
N ASP A 120 -5.63 2.01 0.30
CA ASP A 120 -5.17 2.81 1.46
C ASP A 120 -4.31 4.00 1.02
N LEU A 121 -3.38 3.76 0.09
CA LEU A 121 -2.56 4.83 -0.49
C LEU A 121 -3.40 5.85 -1.26
N ALA A 122 -4.46 5.42 -1.94
CA ALA A 122 -5.40 6.33 -2.61
C ALA A 122 -6.16 7.19 -1.59
N PHE A 123 -6.64 6.60 -0.48
CA PHE A 123 -7.29 7.35 0.59
C PHE A 123 -6.39 8.43 1.20
N VAL A 124 -5.11 8.16 1.30
CA VAL A 124 -4.12 9.10 1.87
C VAL A 124 -3.71 10.16 0.85
N ASN A 125 -3.41 9.77 -0.40
CA ASN A 125 -2.66 10.60 -1.33
C ASN A 125 -3.53 11.33 -2.38
N LEU A 126 -4.74 10.82 -2.70
CA LEU A 126 -5.58 11.46 -3.70
C LEU A 126 -6.27 12.71 -3.15
N GLU A 127 -6.42 13.71 -4.02
CA GLU A 127 -7.29 14.85 -3.74
C GLU A 127 -8.74 14.39 -3.58
N THR A 128 -9.49 15.06 -2.69
CA THR A 128 -10.85 14.67 -2.31
C THR A 128 -11.80 14.57 -3.51
N ALA A 129 -11.72 15.52 -4.45
CA ALA A 129 -12.58 15.49 -5.64
C ALA A 129 -12.25 14.29 -6.54
N THR A 130 -10.97 13.97 -6.72
CA THR A 130 -10.52 12.81 -7.49
C THR A 130 -10.90 11.51 -6.82
N LEU A 131 -10.72 11.43 -5.50
CA LEU A 131 -11.08 10.26 -4.72
C LEU A 131 -12.60 9.99 -4.78
N ARG A 132 -13.45 11.03 -4.56
CA ARG A 132 -14.90 10.91 -4.68
C ARG A 132 -15.33 10.41 -6.06
N ARG A 133 -14.72 10.93 -7.11
CA ARG A 133 -15.00 10.48 -8.49
C ARG A 133 -14.60 9.03 -8.70
N ALA A 134 -13.45 8.62 -8.19
CA ALA A 134 -12.93 7.27 -8.38
C ALA A 134 -13.73 6.20 -7.61
N VAL A 135 -14.23 6.52 -6.42
CA VAL A 135 -15.05 5.57 -5.64
C VAL A 135 -16.54 5.61 -6.04
N GLY A 136 -17.00 6.67 -6.69
CA GLY A 136 -18.39 6.84 -7.10
C GLY A 136 -19.35 6.75 -5.91
N THR A 137 -20.39 5.93 -6.04
CA THR A 137 -21.39 5.69 -5.00
C THR A 137 -21.01 4.55 -4.03
N ALA A 138 -19.87 3.87 -4.26
CA ALA A 138 -19.45 2.75 -3.43
C ALA A 138 -19.03 3.18 -2.02
N LEU A 139 -18.53 4.42 -1.86
CA LEU A 139 -18.13 4.98 -0.57
C LEU A 139 -18.57 6.44 -0.45
N THR A 140 -18.80 6.86 0.79
CA THR A 140 -19.01 8.27 1.15
C THR A 140 -17.73 8.82 1.78
N ILE A 141 -17.34 10.04 1.38
CA ILE A 141 -16.12 10.69 1.85
C ILE A 141 -16.48 12.05 2.44
N ASP A 142 -16.20 12.19 3.73
CA ASP A 142 -16.21 13.45 4.46
C ASP A 142 -14.77 13.91 4.65
N ASP A 143 -14.44 15.13 4.19
CA ASP A 143 -13.08 15.69 4.26
C ASP A 143 -13.18 17.18 4.55
N ASP A 144 -12.70 17.58 5.72
CA ASP A 144 -12.64 18.96 6.20
C ASP A 144 -11.24 19.60 6.04
N GLY A 145 -10.32 18.89 5.36
CA GLY A 145 -8.94 19.29 5.16
C GLY A 145 -7.99 18.74 6.24
N ALA A 146 -8.37 18.78 7.51
CA ALA A 146 -7.58 18.21 8.60
C ALA A 146 -7.85 16.70 8.77
N ALA A 147 -9.11 16.31 8.59
CA ALA A 147 -9.55 14.92 8.71
C ALA A 147 -10.33 14.49 7.47
N ARG A 148 -10.02 13.29 6.99
CA ARG A 148 -10.81 12.60 5.97
C ARG A 148 -11.37 11.32 6.58
N ARG A 149 -12.68 11.17 6.53
CA ARG A 149 -13.40 10.00 7.00
C ARG A 149 -14.08 9.32 5.83
N ILE A 150 -13.95 8.01 5.76
CA ILE A 150 -14.49 7.18 4.69
C ILE A 150 -15.51 6.23 5.28
N PHE A 151 -16.68 6.16 4.67
CA PHE A 151 -17.81 5.34 5.12
C PHE A 151 -18.35 4.51 3.96
N THR A 152 -18.98 3.38 4.28
CA THR A 152 -19.85 2.68 3.34
C THR A 152 -21.12 3.52 3.08
N PRO A 153 -21.91 3.22 2.04
CA PRO A 153 -23.20 3.89 1.83
C PRO A 153 -24.18 3.70 2.98
N SER A 154 -24.04 2.64 3.77
CA SER A 154 -24.84 2.39 4.98
C SER A 154 -24.35 3.15 6.22
N GLY A 155 -23.27 3.94 6.11
CA GLY A 155 -22.72 4.72 7.21
C GLY A 155 -21.72 3.96 8.10
N GLU A 156 -21.32 2.73 7.74
CA GLU A 156 -20.28 1.99 8.45
C GLU A 156 -18.92 2.65 8.21
N PRO A 157 -18.13 2.98 9.27
CA PRO A 157 -16.84 3.62 9.12
C PRO A 157 -15.80 2.64 8.56
N VAL A 158 -15.13 3.04 7.48
CA VAL A 158 -14.13 2.25 6.76
C VAL A 158 -12.72 2.63 7.17
N ALA A 159 -12.40 3.92 7.06
CA ALA A 159 -11.07 4.44 7.34
C ALA A 159 -11.09 5.91 7.75
N GLU A 160 -10.03 6.34 8.39
CA GLU A 160 -9.79 7.72 8.78
C GLU A 160 -8.36 8.13 8.43
N VAL A 161 -8.21 9.33 7.88
CA VAL A 161 -6.92 9.98 7.57
C VAL A 161 -6.88 11.30 8.33
N LEU A 162 -5.93 11.46 9.23
CA LEU A 162 -5.71 12.71 9.98
C LEU A 162 -4.41 13.35 9.50
N ARG A 163 -4.47 14.61 9.09
CA ARG A 163 -3.32 15.40 8.68
C ARG A 163 -2.90 16.31 9.83
N GLN A 164 -1.68 16.13 10.33
CA GLN A 164 -1.16 16.90 11.45
C GLN A 164 -0.42 18.15 10.94
N PRO A 165 -0.31 19.20 11.77
CA PRO A 165 0.37 20.44 11.40
C PRO A 165 1.85 20.26 11.04
N ASP A 166 2.51 19.22 11.58
CA ASP A 166 3.91 18.87 11.29
C ASP A 166 4.11 18.09 9.97
N GLY A 167 3.05 17.95 9.18
CA GLY A 167 3.04 17.19 7.93
C GLY A 167 2.91 15.68 8.12
N THR A 168 2.83 15.19 9.35
CA THR A 168 2.55 13.77 9.61
C THR A 168 1.11 13.43 9.24
N ILE A 169 0.93 12.32 8.54
CA ILE A 169 -0.37 11.76 8.21
C ILE A 169 -0.58 10.51 9.06
N ARG A 170 -1.67 10.48 9.81
CA ARG A 170 -2.11 9.27 10.52
C ARG A 170 -3.26 8.63 9.77
N PHE A 171 -3.09 7.38 9.42
CA PHE A 171 -4.12 6.54 8.80
C PHE A 171 -4.61 5.48 9.78
N ARG A 172 -5.89 5.24 9.78
CA ARG A 172 -6.54 4.15 10.52
C ARG A 172 -7.49 3.40 9.60
N ASN A 173 -7.26 2.12 9.43
CA ASN A 173 -8.24 1.23 8.81
C ASN A 173 -9.13 0.66 9.90
N LEU A 174 -10.38 1.10 9.95
CA LEU A 174 -11.32 0.77 11.02
C LEU A 174 -11.94 -0.61 10.85
N LEU A 175 -11.95 -1.13 9.61
CA LEU A 175 -12.48 -2.46 9.31
C LEU A 175 -11.49 -3.57 9.66
N HIS A 176 -10.20 -3.35 9.38
CA HIS A 176 -9.16 -4.36 9.60
C HIS A 176 -8.35 -4.14 10.87
N GLY A 177 -8.62 -3.06 11.60
CA GLY A 177 -8.04 -2.78 12.91
C GLY A 177 -6.54 -2.50 12.90
N TYR A 178 -6.01 -1.90 11.82
CA TYR A 178 -4.63 -1.44 11.78
C TYR A 178 -4.54 0.08 11.60
N SER A 179 -3.41 0.61 12.00
CA SER A 179 -3.11 2.03 11.82
C SER A 179 -1.63 2.22 11.52
N TYR A 180 -1.32 3.32 10.83
CA TYR A 180 0.06 3.75 10.61
C TYR A 180 0.15 5.27 10.53
N THR A 181 1.35 5.78 10.77
CA THR A 181 1.72 7.16 10.47
C THR A 181 2.66 7.19 9.29
N LEU A 182 2.50 8.20 8.44
CA LEU A 182 3.39 8.51 7.33
C LEU A 182 4.01 9.88 7.57
N LYS A 183 5.31 9.97 7.45
CA LYS A 183 6.04 11.24 7.48
C LYS A 183 6.97 11.30 6.28
N GLN A 184 6.89 12.41 5.51
CA GLN A 184 7.80 12.63 4.40
C GLN A 184 9.23 12.66 4.93
N VAL A 185 10.12 11.94 4.27
CA VAL A 185 11.55 11.98 4.53
C VAL A 185 12.16 12.89 3.46
N ASP A 186 12.70 14.03 3.90
CA ASP A 186 13.45 14.92 3.03
C ASP A 186 14.75 14.21 2.67
N GLY A 187 15.02 14.11 1.36
CA GLY A 187 16.22 13.51 0.79
C GLY A 187 17.30 14.55 0.50
#